data_962800ab250f2b13703f5ae2a2f4e5e6
#
_entry.id   962800ab250f2b13703f5ae2a2f4e5e6
#
_cell.length_a   1.000
_cell.length_b   1.000
_cell.length_c   1.000
_cell.angle_alpha   90.00
_cell.angle_beta   90.00
_cell.angle_gamma   90.00
#
_symmetry.space_group_name_H-M   'P 1'
#
loop_
_entity.id
_entity.type
_entity.pdbx_description
1 polymer ?
#
loop_
_entity_poly.entity_id
_entity_poly.type
_entity_poly.pdbx_seq_one_letter_code
_entity_poly.pdbx_strand_id
1 'polypeptide(L)'
;MSERKKPEVELIASGLGWPEGPAVLPDGSLVLVESYCSQLTIIGSDRTPRQFAYVTGAPNSCVLGADGEVYVCQNGGTVGPWRAKEMTSPSIQRVRRGGAAETLITHVGSVALNGPNDLVFAADGRLIFTDPGTYNPANPDPSYIYALSPDGAASVLIAFPKPVFPNGVAVESDGSILWDESYTGHVGRRRTDGTLEDLGRMPGENPVLDGMKVGADGRIYVTDLVAAGIHVLAPDGKVLDFIPTGGAPSNIAFDGEILWVTNAGVLAASTEPSTAGTIQRLRIPVGGGPTHRGAIHGSTKS
;
A
#
# COMPACT_ATOMS: atom_id res chain seq x y z
N MET A 1 33.92 -12.41 0.87
CA MET A 1 32.64 -11.81 1.30
C MET A 1 31.74 -12.97 1.69
N SER A 2 31.37 -13.13 2.98
CA SER A 2 30.45 -14.20 3.36
C SER A 2 29.09 -13.92 2.71
N GLU A 3 28.54 -14.90 2.00
CA GLU A 3 27.16 -14.83 1.55
C GLU A 3 26.26 -14.55 2.75
N ARG A 4 25.62 -13.38 2.78
CA ARG A 4 24.60 -13.12 3.78
C ARG A 4 23.47 -14.11 3.55
N LYS A 5 23.21 -14.96 4.54
CA LYS A 5 22.05 -15.87 4.51
C LYS A 5 20.79 -15.02 4.33
N LYS A 6 20.02 -15.28 3.27
CA LYS A 6 18.76 -14.59 3.04
C LYS A 6 17.80 -14.87 4.20
N PRO A 7 16.96 -13.90 4.59
CA PRO A 7 15.98 -14.13 5.66
C PRO A 7 15.04 -15.26 5.27
N GLU A 8 14.69 -16.09 6.26
CA GLU A 8 13.71 -17.14 6.12
C GLU A 8 12.30 -16.51 6.05
N VAL A 9 11.51 -16.94 5.07
CA VAL A 9 10.13 -16.51 4.88
C VAL A 9 9.21 -17.51 5.56
N GLU A 10 8.49 -17.08 6.60
CA GLU A 10 7.52 -17.90 7.34
C GLU A 10 6.11 -17.63 6.83
N LEU A 11 5.37 -18.67 6.45
CA LEU A 11 3.95 -18.58 6.13
C LEU A 11 3.11 -18.48 7.42
N ILE A 12 2.24 -17.48 7.50
CA ILE A 12 1.40 -17.20 8.68
C ILE A 12 -0.05 -17.56 8.43
N ALA A 13 -0.61 -17.16 7.29
CA ALA A 13 -1.98 -17.44 6.90
C ALA A 13 -2.08 -17.62 5.38
N SER A 14 -3.13 -18.29 4.92
CA SER A 14 -3.41 -18.55 3.51
C SER A 14 -4.91 -18.55 3.25
N GLY A 15 -5.32 -18.64 1.99
CA GLY A 15 -6.72 -18.67 1.60
C GLY A 15 -7.35 -17.28 1.49
N LEU A 16 -6.53 -16.23 1.34
CA LEU A 16 -6.97 -14.83 1.30
C LEU A 16 -7.26 -14.36 -0.12
N GLY A 17 -8.24 -13.46 -0.25
CA GLY A 17 -8.71 -12.92 -1.53
C GLY A 17 -8.00 -11.61 -1.91
N TRP A 18 -6.81 -11.65 -2.51
CA TRP A 18 -5.98 -10.50 -2.84
C TRP A 18 -5.70 -9.64 -1.60
N PRO A 19 -4.89 -10.16 -0.64
CA PRO A 19 -4.52 -9.42 0.55
C PRO A 19 -3.61 -8.25 0.21
N GLU A 20 -3.87 -7.07 0.82
CA GLU A 20 -3.16 -5.82 0.57
C GLU A 20 -3.03 -4.96 1.84
N GLY A 21 -2.17 -3.95 1.78
CA GLY A 21 -2.03 -2.86 2.73
C GLY A 21 -2.02 -3.29 4.20
N PRO A 22 -1.04 -4.08 4.64
CA PRO A 22 -1.00 -4.55 6.02
C PRO A 22 -0.66 -3.41 6.98
N ALA A 23 -1.35 -3.36 8.12
CA ALA A 23 -1.07 -2.45 9.22
C ALA A 23 -1.03 -3.20 10.55
N VAL A 24 -0.03 -2.92 11.38
CA VAL A 24 0.14 -3.56 12.69
C VAL A 24 -0.61 -2.76 13.75
N LEU A 25 -1.49 -3.43 14.50
CA LEU A 25 -2.24 -2.87 15.61
C LEU A 25 -1.39 -2.87 16.91
N PRO A 26 -1.74 -2.05 17.92
CA PRO A 26 -0.98 -1.96 19.18
C PRO A 26 -0.91 -3.26 19.97
N ASP A 27 -1.83 -4.20 19.75
CA ASP A 27 -1.85 -5.52 20.37
C ASP A 27 -1.02 -6.58 19.63
N GLY A 28 -0.32 -6.17 18.55
CA GLY A 28 0.47 -7.02 17.67
C GLY A 28 -0.36 -7.79 16.62
N SER A 29 -1.67 -7.59 16.56
CA SER A 29 -2.49 -8.12 15.47
C SER A 29 -2.21 -7.39 14.18
N LEU A 30 -2.36 -8.09 13.04
CA LEU A 30 -2.27 -7.51 11.72
C LEU A 30 -3.67 -7.26 11.17
N VAL A 31 -3.96 -6.03 10.75
CA VAL A 31 -5.12 -5.69 9.92
C VAL A 31 -4.66 -5.46 8.49
N LEU A 32 -5.44 -5.91 7.52
CA LEU A 32 -5.17 -5.81 6.09
C LEU A 32 -6.48 -5.74 5.33
N VAL A 33 -6.43 -5.38 4.06
CA VAL A 33 -7.59 -5.48 3.17
C VAL A 33 -7.55 -6.79 2.40
N GLU A 34 -8.73 -7.34 2.08
CA GLU A 34 -8.91 -8.38 1.07
C GLU A 34 -9.79 -7.82 -0.06
N SER A 35 -9.14 -7.38 -1.15
CA SER A 35 -9.81 -6.67 -2.23
C SER A 35 -10.92 -7.50 -2.87
N TYR A 36 -10.70 -8.80 -3.11
CA TYR A 36 -11.71 -9.72 -3.67
C TYR A 36 -12.85 -10.04 -2.71
N CYS A 37 -12.68 -9.81 -1.41
CA CYS A 37 -13.68 -10.06 -0.39
C CYS A 37 -14.44 -8.80 0.04
N SER A 38 -14.10 -7.62 -0.49
CA SER A 38 -14.69 -6.33 -0.12
C SER A 38 -14.63 -6.06 1.39
N GLN A 39 -13.53 -6.45 2.05
CA GLN A 39 -13.41 -6.40 3.51
C GLN A 39 -12.03 -6.04 4.01
N LEU A 40 -11.99 -5.65 5.28
CA LEU A 40 -10.79 -5.70 6.09
C LEU A 40 -10.78 -6.99 6.87
N THR A 41 -9.59 -7.59 7.01
CA THR A 41 -9.34 -8.83 7.73
C THR A 41 -8.34 -8.58 8.85
N ILE A 42 -8.57 -9.19 10.02
CA ILE A 42 -7.65 -9.16 11.16
C ILE A 42 -7.08 -10.55 11.42
N ILE A 43 -5.79 -10.61 11.70
CA ILE A 43 -5.06 -11.83 12.06
C ILE A 43 -4.34 -11.58 13.39
N GLY A 44 -4.75 -12.30 14.42
CA GLY A 44 -4.13 -12.25 15.75
C GLY A 44 -3.03 -13.29 15.93
N SER A 45 -2.62 -13.48 17.19
CA SER A 45 -1.56 -14.43 17.57
C SER A 45 -1.89 -15.90 17.26
N ASP A 46 -3.17 -16.24 17.13
CA ASP A 46 -3.64 -17.56 16.71
C ASP A 46 -3.58 -17.82 15.21
N ARG A 47 -3.13 -16.80 14.43
CA ARG A 47 -2.90 -16.85 12.98
C ARG A 47 -4.17 -17.14 12.16
N THR A 48 -5.36 -16.98 12.75
CA THR A 48 -6.62 -17.25 12.08
C THR A 48 -7.18 -15.95 11.48
N PRO A 49 -7.35 -15.85 10.15
CA PRO A 49 -8.01 -14.70 9.53
C PRO A 49 -9.47 -14.58 9.97
N ARG A 50 -9.89 -13.38 10.33
CA ARG A 50 -11.28 -13.04 10.69
C ARG A 50 -11.66 -11.71 10.07
N GLN A 51 -12.91 -11.54 9.70
CA GLN A 51 -13.41 -10.27 9.24
C GLN A 51 -13.26 -9.19 10.33
N PHE A 52 -12.59 -8.09 9.98
CA PHE A 52 -12.52 -6.88 10.80
C PHE A 52 -13.73 -5.98 10.52
N ALA A 53 -14.01 -5.71 9.24
CA ALA A 53 -15.17 -4.97 8.76
C ALA A 53 -15.44 -5.27 7.28
N TYR A 54 -16.71 -5.23 6.84
CA TYR A 54 -17.10 -5.26 5.46
C TYR A 54 -17.23 -3.82 4.94
N VAL A 55 -16.65 -3.51 3.77
CA VAL A 55 -16.54 -2.11 3.29
C VAL A 55 -17.06 -1.90 1.85
N THR A 56 -17.63 -2.94 1.22
CA THR A 56 -18.02 -2.96 -0.20
C THR A 56 -16.84 -2.73 -1.16
N GLY A 57 -17.10 -2.65 -2.46
CA GLY A 57 -16.09 -2.35 -3.47
C GLY A 57 -14.87 -3.27 -3.43
N ALA A 58 -13.69 -2.70 -3.67
CA ALA A 58 -12.40 -3.36 -3.52
C ALA A 58 -11.44 -2.44 -2.74
N PRO A 59 -11.36 -2.58 -1.41
CA PRO A 59 -10.35 -1.86 -0.65
C PRO A 59 -8.96 -2.29 -1.11
N ASN A 60 -8.03 -1.33 -1.26
CA ASN A 60 -6.71 -1.61 -1.83
C ASN A 60 -5.57 -1.53 -0.82
N SER A 61 -5.65 -0.64 0.15
CA SER A 61 -4.67 -0.55 1.23
C SER A 61 -5.29 0.02 2.50
N CYS A 62 -4.64 -0.19 3.65
CA CYS A 62 -5.06 0.42 4.89
C CYS A 62 -3.91 0.86 5.79
N VAL A 63 -4.18 1.82 6.68
CA VAL A 63 -3.25 2.31 7.71
C VAL A 63 -3.99 2.62 9.01
N LEU A 64 -3.33 2.38 10.15
CA LEU A 64 -3.89 2.70 11.47
C LEU A 64 -3.69 4.18 11.80
N GLY A 65 -4.78 4.86 12.16
CA GLY A 65 -4.78 6.23 12.65
C GLY A 65 -4.39 6.36 14.13
N ALA A 66 -4.13 7.60 14.55
CA ALA A 66 -3.87 7.95 15.94
C ALA A 66 -5.13 7.84 16.83
N ASP A 67 -6.31 7.90 16.22
CA ASP A 67 -7.62 7.69 16.83
C ASP A 67 -7.98 6.22 17.04
N GLY A 68 -7.10 5.29 16.60
CA GLY A 68 -7.33 3.86 16.65
C GLY A 68 -8.25 3.32 15.56
N GLU A 69 -8.67 4.15 14.62
CA GLU A 69 -9.46 3.78 13.46
C GLU A 69 -8.57 3.41 12.27
N VAL A 70 -9.09 2.65 11.32
CA VAL A 70 -8.36 2.20 10.14
C VAL A 70 -8.78 3.05 8.94
N TYR A 71 -7.82 3.70 8.30
CA TYR A 71 -8.02 4.49 7.08
C TYR A 71 -7.75 3.60 5.88
N VAL A 72 -8.56 3.72 4.83
CA VAL A 72 -8.61 2.78 3.72
C VAL A 72 -8.64 3.52 2.39
N CYS A 73 -7.79 3.10 1.45
CA CYS A 73 -7.97 3.39 0.03
C CYS A 73 -9.03 2.45 -0.55
N GLN A 74 -10.13 3.01 -1.04
CA GLN A 74 -11.20 2.28 -1.71
C GLN A 74 -11.15 2.59 -3.21
N ASN A 75 -10.82 1.59 -4.04
CA ASN A 75 -10.69 1.79 -5.49
C ASN A 75 -12.01 1.68 -6.26
N GLY A 76 -13.12 1.46 -5.58
CA GLY A 76 -14.46 1.40 -6.18
C GLY A 76 -14.97 0.01 -6.51
N GLY A 77 -14.11 -1.00 -6.63
CA GLY A 77 -14.53 -2.39 -6.86
C GLY A 77 -13.91 -3.06 -8.08
N THR A 78 -12.72 -2.60 -8.50
CA THR A 78 -12.03 -3.13 -9.67
C THR A 78 -10.66 -3.67 -9.28
N VAL A 79 -10.36 -4.94 -9.61
CA VAL A 79 -9.02 -5.54 -9.49
C VAL A 79 -8.72 -6.29 -10.79
N GLY A 80 -7.92 -5.70 -11.66
CA GLY A 80 -7.74 -6.23 -13.01
C GLY A 80 -9.08 -6.44 -13.74
N PRO A 81 -9.32 -7.65 -14.31
CA PRO A 81 -10.61 -7.98 -14.94
C PRO A 81 -11.78 -8.20 -13.96
N TRP A 82 -11.50 -8.49 -12.69
CA TRP A 82 -12.51 -8.77 -11.68
C TRP A 82 -13.28 -7.51 -11.26
N ARG A 83 -14.55 -7.69 -10.90
CA ARG A 83 -15.44 -6.63 -10.39
C ARG A 83 -16.16 -7.10 -9.14
N ALA A 84 -16.24 -6.23 -8.13
CA ALA A 84 -16.99 -6.49 -6.90
C ALA A 84 -18.49 -6.61 -7.20
N LYS A 85 -19.21 -7.42 -6.42
CA LYS A 85 -20.67 -7.52 -6.52
C LYS A 85 -21.36 -6.21 -6.17
N GLU A 86 -20.83 -5.52 -5.16
CA GLU A 86 -21.29 -4.21 -4.70
C GLU A 86 -20.20 -3.19 -5.03
N MET A 87 -20.37 -2.50 -6.15
CA MET A 87 -19.50 -1.39 -6.53
C MET A 87 -19.78 -0.19 -5.62
N THR A 88 -18.72 0.61 -5.37
CA THR A 88 -18.84 1.87 -4.64
C THR A 88 -18.03 2.96 -5.32
N SER A 89 -18.12 4.21 -4.87
CA SER A 89 -17.28 5.27 -5.41
C SER A 89 -15.84 5.13 -4.88
N PRO A 90 -14.82 5.32 -5.75
CA PRO A 90 -13.45 5.49 -5.30
C PRO A 90 -13.37 6.58 -4.22
N SER A 91 -12.69 6.28 -3.12
CA SER A 91 -12.72 7.15 -1.93
C SER A 91 -11.60 6.85 -0.94
N ILE A 92 -11.34 7.79 -0.05
CA ILE A 92 -10.69 7.50 1.22
C ILE A 92 -11.77 7.27 2.27
N GLN A 93 -11.67 6.16 2.98
CA GLN A 93 -12.63 5.76 3.99
C GLN A 93 -11.96 5.65 5.36
N ARG A 94 -12.79 5.70 6.41
CA ARG A 94 -12.42 5.43 7.80
C ARG A 94 -13.30 4.31 8.35
N VAL A 95 -12.70 3.35 9.03
CA VAL A 95 -13.37 2.11 9.42
C VAL A 95 -13.06 1.77 10.88
N ARG A 96 -14.10 1.51 11.66
CA ARG A 96 -14.03 0.91 13.00
C ARG A 96 -14.22 -0.59 12.93
N ARG A 97 -13.62 -1.31 13.86
CA ARG A 97 -13.83 -2.76 13.94
C ARG A 97 -15.31 -3.10 14.10
N GLY A 98 -15.83 -3.92 13.19
CA GLY A 98 -17.25 -4.30 13.17
C GLY A 98 -18.20 -3.16 12.76
N GLY A 99 -17.68 -1.98 12.42
CA GLY A 99 -18.45 -0.82 11.97
C GLY A 99 -18.59 -0.73 10.46
N ALA A 100 -19.49 0.15 10.01
CA ALA A 100 -19.59 0.53 8.61
C ALA A 100 -18.41 1.46 8.23
N ALA A 101 -18.02 1.42 6.96
CA ALA A 101 -17.07 2.37 6.42
C ALA A 101 -17.70 3.77 6.34
N GLU A 102 -16.99 4.78 6.83
CA GLU A 102 -17.32 6.19 6.66
C GLU A 102 -16.48 6.74 5.50
N THR A 103 -17.12 7.28 4.48
CA THR A 103 -16.44 7.98 3.38
C THR A 103 -15.99 9.35 3.85
N LEU A 104 -14.69 9.63 3.77
CA LEU A 104 -14.11 10.91 4.11
C LEU A 104 -14.09 11.86 2.91
N ILE A 105 -13.55 11.39 1.77
CA ILE A 105 -13.51 12.15 0.52
C ILE A 105 -13.72 11.23 -0.68
N THR A 106 -14.29 11.80 -1.76
CA THR A 106 -14.40 11.19 -3.09
C THR A 106 -13.80 12.06 -4.19
N HIS A 107 -13.36 13.27 -3.83
CA HIS A 107 -12.80 14.25 -4.76
C HIS A 107 -11.64 15.02 -4.11
N VAL A 108 -10.73 15.52 -4.95
CA VAL A 108 -9.74 16.54 -4.59
C VAL A 108 -9.97 17.76 -5.47
N GLY A 109 -10.51 18.83 -4.90
CA GLY A 109 -11.05 19.94 -5.68
C GLY A 109 -12.18 19.47 -6.60
N SER A 110 -12.08 19.71 -7.90
CA SER A 110 -13.03 19.25 -8.91
C SER A 110 -12.70 17.87 -9.50
N VAL A 111 -11.61 17.23 -9.10
CA VAL A 111 -11.17 15.94 -9.64
C VAL A 111 -11.72 14.82 -8.77
N ALA A 112 -12.55 13.95 -9.36
CA ALA A 112 -13.02 12.73 -8.69
C ALA A 112 -11.83 11.77 -8.50
N LEU A 113 -11.78 11.08 -7.35
CA LEU A 113 -10.88 9.97 -7.15
C LEU A 113 -11.24 8.85 -8.13
N ASN A 114 -10.23 8.19 -8.69
CA ASN A 114 -10.43 7.21 -9.76
C ASN A 114 -10.03 5.78 -9.38
N GLY A 115 -9.17 5.60 -8.42
CA GLY A 115 -8.74 4.30 -7.90
C GLY A 115 -7.65 4.46 -6.86
N PRO A 116 -7.94 5.07 -5.69
CA PRO A 116 -6.97 5.18 -4.61
C PRO A 116 -6.35 3.84 -4.29
N ASN A 117 -4.99 3.80 -4.17
CA ASN A 117 -4.23 2.58 -4.08
C ASN A 117 -3.56 2.42 -2.72
N ASP A 118 -2.44 3.08 -2.44
CA ASP A 118 -1.74 2.98 -1.16
C ASP A 118 -1.76 4.30 -0.38
N LEU A 119 -1.52 4.21 0.94
CA LEU A 119 -1.61 5.38 1.82
C LEU A 119 -0.66 5.28 3.02
N VAL A 120 -0.24 6.44 3.51
CA VAL A 120 0.63 6.56 4.68
C VAL A 120 0.36 7.88 5.41
N PHE A 121 0.44 7.90 6.73
CA PHE A 121 0.47 9.15 7.48
C PHE A 121 1.87 9.77 7.48
N ALA A 122 1.94 11.07 7.25
CA ALA A 122 3.14 11.87 7.44
C ALA A 122 3.25 12.38 8.90
N ALA A 123 4.43 12.85 9.29
CA ALA A 123 4.70 13.33 10.64
C ALA A 123 3.83 14.53 11.07
N ASP A 124 3.36 15.32 10.11
CA ASP A 124 2.45 16.45 10.33
C ASP A 124 0.97 16.06 10.43
N GLY A 125 0.68 14.75 10.41
CA GLY A 125 -0.66 14.19 10.53
C GLY A 125 -1.46 14.13 9.23
N ARG A 126 -0.91 14.60 8.11
CA ARG A 126 -1.55 14.42 6.80
C ARG A 126 -1.52 12.97 6.36
N LEU A 127 -2.60 12.53 5.74
CA LEU A 127 -2.68 11.26 5.03
C LEU A 127 -2.27 11.48 3.58
N ILE A 128 -1.14 10.87 3.19
CA ILE A 128 -0.65 10.89 1.81
C ILE A 128 -1.16 9.62 1.13
N PHE A 129 -1.68 9.72 -0.08
CA PHE A 129 -2.18 8.56 -0.82
C PHE A 129 -1.98 8.68 -2.32
N THR A 130 -1.82 7.54 -2.97
CA THR A 130 -1.71 7.42 -4.43
C THR A 130 -3.08 7.20 -5.06
N ASP A 131 -3.30 7.75 -6.25
CA ASP A 131 -4.51 7.56 -7.06
C ASP A 131 -4.10 7.33 -8.53
N PRO A 132 -3.71 6.11 -8.88
CA PRO A 132 -3.31 5.76 -10.25
C PRO A 132 -4.48 5.48 -11.19
N GLY A 133 -5.70 5.39 -10.68
CA GLY A 133 -6.83 4.86 -11.43
C GLY A 133 -6.85 3.32 -11.51
N THR A 134 -7.47 2.80 -12.54
CA THR A 134 -7.52 1.35 -12.78
C THR A 134 -6.29 0.88 -13.54
N TYR A 135 -5.67 -0.24 -13.10
CA TYR A 135 -4.52 -0.80 -13.78
C TYR A 135 -4.86 -1.26 -15.21
N ASN A 136 -4.45 -0.47 -16.19
CA ASN A 136 -4.64 -0.73 -17.61
C ASN A 136 -3.52 -0.09 -18.45
N PRO A 137 -2.36 -0.77 -18.62
CA PRO A 137 -1.22 -0.18 -19.35
C PRO A 137 -1.52 0.16 -20.82
N ALA A 138 -2.54 -0.47 -21.43
CA ALA A 138 -2.93 -0.17 -22.81
C ALA A 138 -3.76 1.12 -22.95
N ASN A 139 -4.44 1.53 -21.90
CA ASN A 139 -5.20 2.77 -21.83
C ASN A 139 -5.15 3.32 -20.40
N PRO A 140 -4.01 3.92 -20.01
CA PRO A 140 -3.77 4.32 -18.63
C PRO A 140 -4.54 5.57 -18.25
N ASP A 141 -5.03 5.59 -17.01
CA ASP A 141 -5.66 6.76 -16.40
C ASP A 141 -4.62 7.82 -15.97
N PRO A 142 -5.01 9.10 -15.81
CA PRO A 142 -4.18 10.10 -15.15
C PRO A 142 -3.76 9.66 -13.75
N SER A 143 -2.53 9.96 -13.37
CA SER A 143 -1.93 9.51 -12.12
C SER A 143 -1.63 10.67 -11.17
N TYR A 144 -1.96 10.49 -9.89
CA TYR A 144 -1.79 11.53 -8.87
C TYR A 144 -1.24 10.95 -7.56
N ILE A 145 -0.59 11.82 -6.78
CA ILE A 145 -0.39 11.64 -5.34
C ILE A 145 -1.03 12.84 -4.65
N TYR A 146 -1.84 12.57 -3.65
CA TYR A 146 -2.62 13.55 -2.90
C TYR A 146 -2.23 13.59 -1.43
N ALA A 147 -2.59 14.67 -0.75
CA ALA A 147 -2.57 14.80 0.71
C ALA A 147 -3.96 15.17 1.22
N LEU A 148 -4.41 14.49 2.26
CA LEU A 148 -5.60 14.82 3.05
C LEU A 148 -5.16 15.31 4.42
N SER A 149 -5.45 16.57 4.72
CA SER A 149 -5.09 17.21 5.98
C SER A 149 -6.01 16.78 7.13
N PRO A 150 -5.59 16.91 8.40
CA PRO A 150 -6.40 16.54 9.55
C PRO A 150 -7.77 17.24 9.62
N ASP A 151 -7.91 18.43 9.06
CA ASP A 151 -9.17 19.19 8.96
C ASP A 151 -10.08 18.74 7.81
N GLY A 152 -9.67 17.73 7.02
CA GLY A 152 -10.41 17.21 5.88
C GLY A 152 -10.12 17.91 4.54
N ALA A 153 -9.26 18.93 4.51
CA ALA A 153 -8.87 19.56 3.25
C ALA A 153 -7.92 18.66 2.45
N ALA A 154 -8.24 18.43 1.17
CA ALA A 154 -7.40 17.64 0.28
C ALA A 154 -6.71 18.49 -0.77
N SER A 155 -5.49 18.11 -1.14
CA SER A 155 -4.67 18.82 -2.12
C SER A 155 -3.84 17.86 -2.97
N VAL A 156 -3.48 18.32 -4.18
CA VAL A 156 -2.56 17.62 -5.08
C VAL A 156 -1.13 17.83 -4.61
N LEU A 157 -0.39 16.78 -4.35
CA LEU A 157 1.06 16.84 -4.11
C LEU A 157 1.86 16.64 -5.39
N ILE A 158 1.45 15.67 -6.21
CA ILE A 158 2.07 15.36 -7.50
C ILE A 158 0.95 15.08 -8.51
N ALA A 159 0.99 15.78 -9.66
CA ALA A 159 0.24 15.41 -10.85
C ALA A 159 1.26 14.95 -11.89
N PHE A 160 1.22 13.68 -12.27
CA PHE A 160 2.19 13.14 -13.21
C PHE A 160 1.86 13.59 -14.63
N PRO A 161 2.84 14.09 -15.40
CA PRO A 161 2.61 14.56 -16.77
C PRO A 161 2.30 13.42 -17.75
N LYS A 162 2.64 12.20 -17.36
CA LYS A 162 2.29 10.93 -18.04
C LYS A 162 1.86 9.93 -16.99
N PRO A 163 0.89 9.05 -17.30
CA PRO A 163 0.50 7.99 -16.39
C PRO A 163 1.68 7.06 -16.07
N VAL A 164 1.97 6.87 -14.79
CA VAL A 164 3.05 6.01 -14.30
C VAL A 164 2.53 4.89 -13.38
N PHE A 165 1.28 4.97 -12.97
CA PHE A 165 0.65 4.14 -11.96
C PHE A 165 1.43 4.18 -10.65
N PRO A 166 1.44 5.34 -9.91
CA PRO A 166 2.04 5.39 -8.58
C PRO A 166 1.28 4.43 -7.66
N ASN A 167 1.99 3.46 -7.10
CA ASN A 167 1.41 2.39 -6.29
C ASN A 167 1.80 2.59 -4.83
N GLY A 168 2.81 1.91 -4.32
CA GLY A 168 3.29 2.08 -2.96
C GLY A 168 3.73 3.50 -2.64
N VAL A 169 3.48 3.94 -1.40
CA VAL A 169 3.92 5.24 -0.90
C VAL A 169 4.51 5.12 0.50
N ALA A 170 5.58 5.86 0.76
CA ALA A 170 6.23 5.92 2.06
C ALA A 170 6.72 7.33 2.40
N VAL A 171 6.99 7.60 3.67
CA VAL A 171 7.55 8.86 4.15
C VAL A 171 8.89 8.58 4.81
N GLU A 172 9.91 9.30 4.40
CA GLU A 172 11.26 9.24 4.98
C GLU A 172 11.33 10.05 6.30
N SER A 173 12.38 9.84 7.07
CA SER A 173 12.57 10.51 8.36
C SER A 173 12.70 12.04 8.26
N ASP A 174 13.12 12.56 7.10
CA ASP A 174 13.20 14.00 6.82
C ASP A 174 11.87 14.59 6.33
N GLY A 175 10.82 13.75 6.13
CA GLY A 175 9.51 14.13 5.62
C GLY A 175 9.41 14.09 4.08
N SER A 176 10.44 13.65 3.38
CA SER A 176 10.38 13.38 1.93
C SER A 176 9.41 12.23 1.67
N ILE A 177 8.72 12.28 0.52
CA ILE A 177 7.74 11.28 0.11
C ILE A 177 8.34 10.42 -0.99
N LEU A 178 8.31 9.10 -0.80
CA LEU A 178 8.69 8.10 -1.80
C LEU A 178 7.45 7.51 -2.44
N TRP A 179 7.55 7.14 -3.70
CA TRP A 179 6.57 6.31 -4.40
C TRP A 179 7.26 5.35 -5.36
N ASP A 180 6.59 4.28 -5.69
CA ASP A 180 6.97 3.42 -6.80
C ASP A 180 5.96 3.49 -7.95
N GLU A 181 6.35 3.03 -9.12
CA GLU A 181 5.62 3.14 -10.37
C GLU A 181 5.45 1.77 -11.03
N SER A 182 4.21 1.23 -11.02
CA SER A 182 3.96 -0.10 -11.58
C SER A 182 4.14 -0.17 -13.10
N TYR A 183 3.90 0.94 -13.85
CA TYR A 183 4.06 0.93 -15.32
C TYR A 183 5.51 1.06 -15.78
N THR A 184 6.33 1.77 -15.03
CA THR A 184 7.71 2.10 -15.45
C THR A 184 8.76 1.29 -14.71
N GLY A 185 8.41 0.75 -13.53
CA GLY A 185 9.31 0.08 -12.62
C GLY A 185 10.31 1.00 -11.92
N HIS A 186 10.05 2.31 -11.91
CA HIS A 186 10.88 3.31 -11.24
C HIS A 186 10.43 3.56 -9.79
N VAL A 187 11.35 4.05 -8.99
CA VAL A 187 11.10 4.61 -7.66
C VAL A 187 11.40 6.10 -7.72
N GLY A 188 10.47 6.93 -7.24
CA GLY A 188 10.60 8.37 -7.20
C GLY A 188 10.60 8.92 -5.78
N ARG A 189 11.10 10.14 -5.61
CA ARG A 189 11.11 10.90 -4.36
C ARG A 189 10.68 12.33 -4.59
N ARG A 190 9.82 12.83 -3.70
CA ARG A 190 9.52 14.26 -3.58
C ARG A 190 10.13 14.78 -2.28
N ARG A 191 11.12 15.66 -2.40
CA ARG A 191 11.74 16.35 -1.27
C ARG A 191 10.74 17.29 -0.59
N THR A 192 11.04 17.67 0.64
CA THR A 192 10.20 18.63 1.40
C THR A 192 10.09 20.01 0.76
N ASP A 193 11.08 20.42 -0.04
CA ASP A 193 11.06 21.66 -0.85
C ASP A 193 10.25 21.52 -2.15
N GLY A 194 9.73 20.33 -2.45
CA GLY A 194 8.94 20.03 -3.64
C GLY A 194 9.75 19.49 -4.82
N THR A 195 11.08 19.40 -4.73
CA THR A 195 11.94 18.82 -5.77
C THR A 195 11.59 17.35 -6.00
N LEU A 196 11.45 16.94 -7.26
CA LEU A 196 11.23 15.55 -7.64
C LEU A 196 12.55 14.93 -8.10
N GLU A 197 12.82 13.71 -7.61
CA GLU A 197 13.99 12.90 -7.93
C GLU A 197 13.56 11.54 -8.47
N ASP A 198 14.23 11.06 -9.50
CA ASP A 198 14.14 9.68 -9.96
C ASP A 198 15.27 8.86 -9.29
N LEU A 199 14.91 7.89 -8.46
CA LEU A 199 15.86 7.01 -7.78
C LEU A 199 16.26 5.80 -8.65
N GLY A 200 15.69 5.69 -9.84
CA GLY A 200 16.02 4.68 -10.84
C GLY A 200 15.01 3.55 -10.96
N ARG A 201 15.22 2.77 -12.02
CA ARG A 201 14.38 1.62 -12.38
C ARG A 201 14.87 0.35 -11.70
N MET A 202 13.92 -0.47 -11.19
CA MET A 202 14.25 -1.77 -10.62
C MET A 202 14.73 -2.76 -11.69
N PRO A 203 15.63 -3.68 -11.33
CA PRO A 203 16.10 -4.74 -12.21
C PRO A 203 14.96 -5.64 -12.69
N GLY A 204 15.11 -6.22 -13.87
CA GLY A 204 14.14 -7.11 -14.48
C GLY A 204 13.65 -6.60 -15.82
N GLU A 205 13.06 -7.49 -16.61
CA GLU A 205 12.56 -7.14 -17.94
C GLU A 205 11.33 -6.22 -17.82
N ASN A 206 10.36 -6.60 -16.99
CA ASN A 206 9.12 -5.87 -16.77
C ASN A 206 8.77 -5.86 -15.26
N PRO A 207 9.51 -5.10 -14.41
CA PRO A 207 9.17 -5.01 -12.99
C PRO A 207 7.81 -4.32 -12.82
N VAL A 208 6.94 -4.92 -11.99
CA VAL A 208 5.66 -4.34 -11.59
C VAL A 208 5.72 -4.13 -10.09
N LEU A 209 6.09 -2.91 -9.73
CA LEU A 209 6.25 -2.50 -8.33
C LEU A 209 4.88 -2.28 -7.70
N ASP A 210 4.79 -2.56 -6.39
CA ASP A 210 3.55 -2.47 -5.63
C ASP A 210 3.79 -1.76 -4.29
N GLY A 211 3.69 -2.39 -3.13
CA GLY A 211 3.86 -1.72 -1.86
C GLY A 211 5.30 -1.41 -1.48
N MET A 212 5.51 -0.35 -0.69
CA MET A 212 6.84 0.04 -0.22
C MET A 212 6.87 0.49 1.24
N LYS A 213 8.01 0.31 1.91
CA LYS A 213 8.29 0.87 3.25
C LYS A 213 9.77 1.24 3.39
N VAL A 214 10.05 2.10 4.37
CA VAL A 214 11.42 2.54 4.72
C VAL A 214 11.85 1.84 6.01
N GLY A 215 13.08 1.33 6.03
CA GLY A 215 13.73 0.78 7.21
C GLY A 215 14.30 1.86 8.14
N ALA A 216 14.63 1.49 9.37
CA ALA A 216 15.20 2.42 10.36
C ALA A 216 16.58 2.99 9.94
N ASP A 217 17.25 2.34 9.03
CA ASP A 217 18.54 2.79 8.44
C ASP A 217 18.37 3.57 7.12
N GLY A 218 17.13 3.91 6.77
CA GLY A 218 16.79 4.65 5.55
C GLY A 218 16.76 3.79 4.28
N ARG A 219 16.99 2.47 4.36
CA ARG A 219 16.80 1.58 3.21
C ARG A 219 15.35 1.55 2.78
N ILE A 220 15.14 1.46 1.47
CA ILE A 220 13.82 1.39 0.86
C ILE A 220 13.55 -0.07 0.47
N TYR A 221 12.42 -0.60 0.89
CA TYR A 221 11.94 -1.95 0.59
C TYR A 221 10.73 -1.82 -0.33
N VAL A 222 10.80 -2.41 -1.52
CA VAL A 222 9.76 -2.29 -2.56
C VAL A 222 9.39 -3.68 -3.05
N THR A 223 8.12 -4.04 -3.00
CA THR A 223 7.63 -5.30 -3.55
C THR A 223 7.59 -5.25 -5.07
N ASP A 224 7.85 -6.40 -5.70
CA ASP A 224 7.71 -6.58 -7.15
C ASP A 224 6.90 -7.84 -7.41
N LEU A 225 5.70 -7.65 -7.93
CA LEU A 225 4.74 -8.72 -8.22
C LEU A 225 5.29 -9.74 -9.21
N VAL A 226 6.05 -9.28 -10.22
CA VAL A 226 6.57 -10.12 -11.30
C VAL A 226 7.88 -10.78 -10.89
N ALA A 227 8.78 -10.06 -10.21
CA ALA A 227 10.02 -10.63 -9.70
C ALA A 227 9.78 -11.58 -8.51
N ALA A 228 8.56 -11.62 -7.93
CA ALA A 228 8.17 -12.46 -6.80
C ALA A 228 9.04 -12.25 -5.55
N GLY A 229 9.30 -10.98 -5.20
CA GLY A 229 10.12 -10.63 -4.05
C GLY A 229 10.17 -9.15 -3.75
N ILE A 230 11.13 -8.77 -2.92
CA ILE A 230 11.29 -7.41 -2.40
C ILE A 230 12.67 -6.90 -2.81
N HIS A 231 12.73 -5.82 -3.56
CA HIS A 231 13.96 -5.07 -3.80
C HIS A 231 14.32 -4.28 -2.56
N VAL A 232 15.60 -4.26 -2.21
CA VAL A 232 16.16 -3.47 -1.10
C VAL A 232 17.11 -2.44 -1.70
N LEU A 233 16.79 -1.16 -1.51
CA LEU A 233 17.57 -0.06 -2.03
C LEU A 233 18.26 0.72 -0.91
N ALA A 234 19.42 1.32 -1.22
CA ALA A 234 19.97 2.40 -0.44
C ALA A 234 19.12 3.68 -0.57
N PRO A 235 19.26 4.67 0.33
CA PRO A 235 18.54 5.94 0.23
C PRO A 235 18.77 6.70 -1.08
N ASP A 236 19.87 6.45 -1.77
CA ASP A 236 20.20 7.05 -3.07
C ASP A 236 19.62 6.28 -4.28
N GLY A 237 18.82 5.23 -4.03
CA GLY A 237 18.18 4.41 -5.06
C GLY A 237 19.02 3.23 -5.55
N LYS A 238 20.28 3.09 -5.12
CA LYS A 238 21.12 1.95 -5.50
C LYS A 238 20.53 0.65 -4.95
N VAL A 239 20.27 -0.33 -5.83
CA VAL A 239 19.83 -1.67 -5.44
C VAL A 239 20.93 -2.38 -4.67
N LEU A 240 20.64 -2.79 -3.44
CA LEU A 240 21.55 -3.45 -2.51
C LEU A 240 21.34 -4.95 -2.45
N ASP A 241 20.06 -5.39 -2.49
CA ASP A 241 19.70 -6.80 -2.31
C ASP A 241 18.32 -7.07 -2.93
N PHE A 242 17.98 -8.36 -3.01
CA PHE A 242 16.65 -8.85 -3.39
C PHE A 242 16.28 -10.02 -2.48
N ILE A 243 15.09 -9.94 -1.88
CA ILE A 243 14.55 -10.95 -0.96
C ILE A 243 13.42 -11.69 -1.68
N PRO A 244 13.63 -12.94 -2.13
CA PRO A 244 12.56 -13.71 -2.75
C PRO A 244 11.52 -14.12 -1.71
N THR A 245 10.24 -13.88 -2.00
CA THR A 245 9.09 -14.29 -1.19
C THR A 245 8.24 -15.34 -1.89
N GLY A 246 8.42 -15.49 -3.20
CA GLY A 246 7.54 -16.28 -4.05
C GLY A 246 6.18 -15.59 -4.28
N GLY A 247 5.37 -16.16 -5.16
CA GLY A 247 4.04 -15.65 -5.51
C GLY A 247 4.06 -14.25 -6.10
N ALA A 248 3.14 -13.40 -5.67
CA ALA A 248 3.01 -12.00 -6.07
C ALA A 248 2.92 -11.12 -4.79
N PRO A 249 4.07 -10.73 -4.18
CA PRO A 249 4.06 -9.91 -2.96
C PRO A 249 3.52 -8.52 -3.29
N SER A 250 2.40 -8.18 -2.65
CA SER A 250 1.65 -6.96 -2.96
C SER A 250 2.05 -5.79 -2.05
N ASN A 251 2.18 -6.00 -0.73
CA ASN A 251 2.55 -4.92 0.18
C ASN A 251 3.29 -5.45 1.40
N ILE A 252 3.85 -4.54 2.21
CA ILE A 252 4.67 -4.86 3.39
C ILE A 252 4.37 -3.92 4.55
N ALA A 253 4.61 -4.39 5.79
CA ALA A 253 4.59 -3.56 6.99
C ALA A 253 5.67 -4.02 7.97
N PHE A 254 6.35 -3.07 8.62
CA PHE A 254 7.27 -3.36 9.70
C PHE A 254 6.57 -3.41 11.06
N ASP A 255 6.99 -4.38 11.88
CA ASP A 255 6.73 -4.48 13.32
C ASP A 255 8.06 -4.75 14.03
N GLY A 256 8.74 -3.71 14.46
CA GLY A 256 10.12 -3.82 14.90
C GLY A 256 11.01 -4.45 13.83
N GLU A 257 11.66 -5.57 14.13
CA GLU A 257 12.50 -6.33 13.18
C GLU A 257 11.70 -7.31 12.30
N ILE A 258 10.39 -7.43 12.48
CA ILE A 258 9.54 -8.28 11.65
C ILE A 258 9.03 -7.46 10.47
N LEU A 259 9.21 -7.99 9.27
CA LEU A 259 8.59 -7.51 8.06
C LEU A 259 7.44 -8.45 7.68
N TRP A 260 6.22 -7.96 7.77
CA TRP A 260 5.02 -8.61 7.29
C TRP A 260 4.89 -8.38 5.80
N VAL A 261 4.46 -9.40 5.06
CA VAL A 261 4.25 -9.36 3.62
C VAL A 261 2.85 -9.88 3.31
N THR A 262 2.03 -9.06 2.66
CA THR A 262 0.85 -9.53 1.94
C THR A 262 1.30 -10.05 0.58
N ASN A 263 0.77 -11.18 0.17
CA ASN A 263 1.13 -11.82 -1.09
C ASN A 263 -0.15 -12.30 -1.77
N ALA A 264 -0.45 -11.77 -2.93
CA ALA A 264 -1.66 -12.12 -3.69
C ALA A 264 -1.62 -13.55 -4.26
N GLY A 265 -0.44 -14.17 -4.24
CA GLY A 265 -0.21 -15.53 -4.73
C GLY A 265 -0.10 -15.60 -6.24
N VAL A 266 -1.04 -15.04 -6.96
CA VAL A 266 -1.08 -14.97 -8.43
C VAL A 266 -1.47 -13.57 -8.89
N LEU A 267 -1.08 -13.20 -10.12
CA LEU A 267 -1.45 -11.90 -10.70
C LEU A 267 -2.95 -11.84 -11.03
N ALA A 268 -3.53 -10.63 -10.97
CA ALA A 268 -4.95 -10.37 -11.28
C ALA A 268 -5.21 -10.45 -12.81
N ALA A 269 -5.32 -11.66 -13.34
CA ALA A 269 -5.49 -11.92 -14.77
C ALA A 269 -6.85 -12.53 -15.15
N SER A 270 -7.75 -12.75 -14.16
CA SER A 270 -9.03 -13.43 -14.34
C SER A 270 -10.20 -12.60 -13.80
N THR A 271 -11.40 -12.83 -14.35
CA THR A 271 -12.66 -12.34 -13.78
C THR A 271 -13.08 -13.10 -12.53
N GLU A 272 -12.53 -14.30 -12.31
CA GLU A 272 -12.74 -15.09 -11.10
C GLU A 272 -11.75 -14.69 -10.02
N PRO A 273 -12.21 -14.42 -8.78
CA PRO A 273 -11.34 -14.04 -7.68
C PRO A 273 -10.49 -15.22 -7.25
N SER A 274 -9.18 -14.98 -7.04
CA SER A 274 -8.27 -15.97 -6.48
C SER A 274 -8.29 -15.93 -4.95
N THR A 275 -8.21 -17.07 -4.31
CA THR A 275 -7.94 -17.23 -2.86
C THR A 275 -6.54 -17.79 -2.60
N ALA A 276 -5.61 -17.63 -3.54
CA ALA A 276 -4.21 -18.04 -3.38
C ALA A 276 -3.40 -17.08 -2.49
N GLY A 277 -4.02 -16.00 -1.99
CA GLY A 277 -3.34 -15.00 -1.17
C GLY A 277 -2.88 -15.55 0.17
N THR A 278 -1.74 -15.02 0.62
CA THR A 278 -1.08 -15.42 1.87
C THR A 278 -0.58 -14.21 2.67
N ILE A 279 -0.38 -14.42 3.97
CA ILE A 279 0.42 -13.55 4.82
C ILE A 279 1.70 -14.29 5.16
N GLN A 280 2.80 -13.62 4.95
CA GLN A 280 4.14 -14.08 5.26
C GLN A 280 4.81 -13.11 6.24
N ARG A 281 5.85 -13.59 6.92
CA ARG A 281 6.73 -12.72 7.69
C ARG A 281 8.18 -13.17 7.57
N LEU A 282 9.08 -12.21 7.71
CA LEU A 282 10.52 -12.45 7.76
C LEU A 282 11.17 -11.47 8.73
N ARG A 283 12.37 -11.83 9.20
CA ARG A 283 13.11 -10.96 10.11
C ARG A 283 14.10 -10.10 9.35
N ILE A 284 13.98 -8.79 9.51
CA ILE A 284 14.91 -7.77 9.02
C ILE A 284 15.59 -7.13 10.23
N PRO A 285 16.85 -7.42 10.51
CA PRO A 285 17.53 -7.00 11.76
C PRO A 285 17.59 -5.49 11.98
N VAL A 286 17.46 -4.70 10.91
CA VAL A 286 17.44 -3.23 10.99
C VAL A 286 16.11 -2.70 11.55
N GLY A 287 15.03 -3.42 11.32
CA GLY A 287 13.67 -2.95 11.66
C GLY A 287 13.13 -1.87 10.75
N GLY A 288 11.88 -1.46 11.03
CA GLY A 288 11.19 -0.40 10.30
C GLY A 288 11.60 1.00 10.71
N GLY A 289 11.46 1.95 9.80
CA GLY A 289 11.55 3.37 10.07
C GLY A 289 10.37 3.90 10.88
N PRO A 290 10.30 5.21 11.14
CA PRO A 290 9.22 5.80 11.90
C PRO A 290 7.84 5.49 11.28
N THR A 291 6.92 4.99 12.10
CA THR A 291 5.51 4.85 11.72
C THR A 291 4.77 6.06 12.27
N HIS A 292 4.31 6.94 11.38
CA HIS A 292 3.49 8.07 11.76
C HIS A 292 2.02 7.66 11.81
N ARG A 293 1.27 8.30 12.71
CA ARG A 293 -0.18 8.14 12.84
C ARG A 293 -0.82 9.51 12.94
N GLY A 294 -1.84 9.75 12.15
CA GLY A 294 -2.65 10.96 12.18
C GLY A 294 -4.12 10.60 12.42
N ALA A 295 -4.96 11.61 12.50
CA ALA A 295 -6.41 11.46 12.53
C ALA A 295 -7.05 12.55 11.67
N ILE A 296 -8.05 12.19 10.87
CA ILE A 296 -8.81 13.13 10.06
C ILE A 296 -10.10 13.46 10.78
N HIS A 297 -10.28 14.73 11.16
CA HIS A 297 -11.41 15.19 11.96
C HIS A 297 -12.53 15.81 11.11
N GLY A 298 -12.20 16.26 9.88
CA GLY A 298 -13.15 16.81 8.94
C GLY A 298 -13.74 15.71 8.05
N SER A 299 -15.06 15.72 7.80
CA SER A 299 -15.68 15.10 6.65
C SER A 299 -16.10 16.21 5.71
N THR A 300 -15.66 16.23 4.48
CA THR A 300 -16.26 17.09 3.46
C THR A 300 -17.68 16.57 3.22
N LYS A 301 -18.67 17.16 3.87
CA LYS A 301 -20.05 17.00 3.41
C LYS A 301 -20.11 17.60 2.00
N SER A 302 -20.24 16.74 1.01
CA SER A 302 -20.54 17.10 -0.37
C SER A 302 -21.87 17.82 -0.48
#